data_8d34567ba7732a60ad34c566e5c59c49
#
_entry.id   8d34567ba7732a60ad34c566e5c59c49
#
_cell.length_a   1.000
_cell.length_b   1.000
_cell.length_c   1.000
_cell.angle_alpha   90.00
_cell.angle_beta   90.00
_cell.angle_gamma   90.00
#
_symmetry.space_group_name_H-M   'P 1'
#
loop_
_entity.id
_entity.type
_entity.pdbx_description
1 polymer ?
#
loop_
_entity_poly.entity_id
_entity_poly.type
_entity_poly.pdbx_seq_one_letter_code
_entity_poly.pdbx_strand_id
1 'polypeptide(L)'
;MAGGNQERVKEINARLKEILLRHMEGPGVRPSAVSGLTLVRREEANSSERCFEKPLASVIGAQEYHIHENQCLVSGVDMPSTSYVADPTPEKPFLSLFFYLDRQILSDLVMEMEPEARPSSVEGQGVSVADADPEFLEAMLRLAELLDKPKQIAIRAPIVMRELHYLLLIGPQGGALQGLYTRGSQNNQIIQAIALMKQNIAVPLRMDALARQVSMSVSSLHRHFKSLTGFSPLQYHKQLRLYEAQRLMLMENERAANAALSVGYESVTQFNR
;
A
#
# COMPACT_ATOMS: atom_id res chain seq x y z
N MET A 1 14.02 19.58 -22.80
CA MET A 1 13.98 19.07 -21.42
C MET A 1 13.21 17.73 -21.28
N ALA A 2 12.13 17.48 -22.03
CA ALA A 2 11.38 16.22 -21.93
C ALA A 2 12.15 14.97 -22.39
N GLY A 3 13.03 15.05 -23.40
CA GLY A 3 13.80 13.89 -23.88
C GLY A 3 14.85 13.35 -22.90
N GLY A 4 15.49 14.24 -22.14
CA GLY A 4 16.49 13.83 -21.13
C GLY A 4 15.88 13.09 -19.93
N ASN A 5 14.67 13.45 -19.53
CA ASN A 5 13.96 12.75 -18.44
C ASN A 5 13.53 11.33 -18.84
N GLN A 6 13.10 11.13 -20.08
CA GLN A 6 12.71 9.80 -20.57
C GLN A 6 13.90 8.84 -20.66
N GLU A 7 15.05 9.32 -21.11
CA GLU A 7 16.28 8.49 -21.17
C GLU A 7 16.74 8.10 -19.75
N ARG A 8 16.76 9.05 -18.84
CA ARG A 8 17.09 8.83 -17.41
C ARG A 8 16.17 7.78 -16.76
N VAL A 9 14.87 7.87 -16.99
CA VAL A 9 13.90 6.88 -16.46
C VAL A 9 14.13 5.50 -17.04
N LYS A 10 14.47 5.37 -18.33
CA LYS A 10 14.80 4.09 -18.95
C LYS A 10 16.05 3.45 -18.33
N GLU A 11 17.10 4.24 -18.09
CA GLU A 11 18.34 3.75 -17.45
C GLU A 11 18.05 3.27 -16.02
N ILE A 12 17.27 4.03 -15.23
CA ILE A 12 16.87 3.65 -13.87
C ILE A 12 16.12 2.32 -13.90
N ASN A 13 15.13 2.17 -14.79
CA ASN A 13 14.33 0.95 -14.90
C ASN A 13 15.16 -0.25 -15.32
N ALA A 14 16.12 -0.07 -16.25
CA ALA A 14 17.02 -1.14 -16.63
C ALA A 14 17.84 -1.65 -15.44
N ARG A 15 18.38 -0.75 -14.64
CA ARG A 15 19.13 -1.09 -13.41
C ARG A 15 18.24 -1.72 -12.33
N LEU A 16 17.03 -1.19 -12.10
CA LEU A 16 16.06 -1.79 -11.17
C LEU A 16 15.71 -3.21 -11.60
N LYS A 17 15.47 -3.44 -12.90
CA LYS A 17 15.21 -4.77 -13.48
C LYS A 17 16.34 -5.74 -13.19
N GLU A 18 17.59 -5.35 -13.41
CA GLU A 18 18.78 -6.18 -13.16
C GLU A 18 18.88 -6.58 -11.69
N ILE A 19 18.66 -5.63 -10.76
CA ILE A 19 18.70 -5.88 -9.32
C ILE A 19 17.59 -6.85 -8.94
N LEU A 20 16.36 -6.61 -9.40
CA LEU A 20 15.21 -7.47 -9.11
C LEU A 20 15.43 -8.91 -9.60
N LEU A 21 15.91 -9.10 -10.83
CA LEU A 21 16.19 -10.41 -11.38
C LEU A 21 17.30 -11.14 -10.61
N ARG A 22 18.31 -10.41 -10.10
CA ARG A 22 19.39 -10.97 -9.28
C ARG A 22 18.92 -11.43 -7.90
N HIS A 23 18.00 -10.69 -7.27
CA HIS A 23 17.51 -10.99 -5.93
C HIS A 23 16.25 -11.84 -5.92
N MET A 24 15.67 -12.14 -7.09
CA MET A 24 14.50 -13.01 -7.24
C MET A 24 14.78 -14.12 -8.26
N GLU A 25 15.28 -15.26 -7.79
CA GLU A 25 15.59 -16.43 -8.63
C GLU A 25 14.35 -17.06 -9.30
N GLY A 26 13.13 -16.76 -8.82
CA GLY A 26 11.88 -17.27 -9.38
C GLY A 26 10.67 -16.42 -9.00
N PRO A 27 9.47 -16.77 -9.48
CA PRO A 27 8.26 -16.03 -9.23
C PRO A 27 7.88 -16.04 -7.74
N GLY A 28 7.21 -14.99 -7.30
CA GLY A 28 6.73 -14.84 -5.92
C GLY A 28 6.71 -13.41 -5.44
N VAL A 29 6.36 -13.27 -4.17
CA VAL A 29 6.42 -12.03 -3.38
C VAL A 29 7.37 -12.28 -2.23
N ARG A 30 8.45 -11.53 -2.14
CA ARG A 30 9.51 -11.76 -1.14
C ARG A 30 9.86 -10.47 -0.40
N PRO A 31 9.74 -10.44 0.94
CA PRO A 31 10.35 -9.40 1.73
C PRO A 31 11.86 -9.37 1.48
N SER A 32 12.42 -8.17 1.36
CA SER A 32 13.85 -8.01 1.17
C SER A 32 14.60 -7.85 2.50
N ALA A 33 15.93 -7.77 2.44
CA ALA A 33 16.75 -7.43 3.59
C ALA A 33 16.56 -5.97 4.07
N VAL A 34 16.01 -5.10 3.24
CA VAL A 34 15.60 -3.75 3.61
C VAL A 34 14.21 -3.82 4.24
N SER A 35 14.11 -3.45 5.52
CA SER A 35 12.83 -3.45 6.22
C SER A 35 11.77 -2.62 5.49
N GLY A 36 10.60 -3.20 5.29
CA GLY A 36 9.48 -2.56 4.60
C GLY A 36 9.55 -2.60 3.07
N LEU A 37 10.65 -3.04 2.45
CA LEU A 37 10.77 -3.20 1.00
C LEU A 37 10.49 -4.65 0.59
N THR A 38 9.59 -4.84 -0.37
CA THR A 38 9.20 -6.14 -0.90
C THR A 38 9.40 -6.18 -2.41
N LEU A 39 9.92 -7.32 -2.90
CA LEU A 39 10.16 -7.60 -4.29
C LEU A 39 9.07 -8.51 -4.83
N VAL A 40 8.61 -8.25 -6.05
CA VAL A 40 7.59 -9.05 -6.72
C VAL A 40 8.08 -9.47 -8.10
N ARG A 41 7.96 -10.76 -8.40
CA ARG A 41 8.17 -11.34 -9.73
C ARG A 41 6.97 -12.24 -10.06
N ARG A 42 6.37 -12.04 -11.23
CA ARG A 42 5.31 -12.89 -11.78
C ARG A 42 5.70 -13.35 -13.18
N GLU A 43 5.47 -14.62 -13.45
CA GLU A 43 5.80 -15.28 -14.74
C GLU A 43 4.56 -15.89 -15.38
N GLU A 44 3.46 -15.93 -14.65
CA GLU A 44 2.16 -16.41 -15.10
C GLU A 44 1.08 -15.41 -14.69
N ALA A 45 0.06 -15.27 -15.55
CA ALA A 45 -1.12 -14.49 -15.19
C ALA A 45 -1.79 -15.13 -13.97
N ASN A 46 -2.02 -14.35 -12.93
CA ASN A 46 -2.82 -14.83 -11.83
C ASN A 46 -4.30 -14.76 -12.26
N SER A 47 -4.80 -15.87 -12.77
CA SER A 47 -6.09 -15.96 -13.39
C SER A 47 -7.24 -15.69 -12.43
N SER A 48 -8.05 -14.72 -12.75
CA SER A 48 -9.49 -14.88 -12.80
C SER A 48 -9.95 -14.21 -14.08
N GLU A 49 -10.65 -14.89 -14.90
CA GLU A 49 -11.48 -14.67 -16.08
C GLU A 49 -11.65 -13.25 -16.69
N ARG A 50 -10.79 -12.26 -16.40
CA ARG A 50 -10.85 -10.92 -16.98
C ARG A 50 -9.61 -10.68 -17.83
N CYS A 51 -9.80 -10.59 -19.13
CA CYS A 51 -8.79 -10.07 -20.04
C CYS A 51 -8.59 -8.56 -19.73
N PHE A 52 -7.45 -8.20 -19.23
CA PHE A 52 -7.06 -6.80 -19.06
C PHE A 52 -6.19 -6.38 -20.24
N GLU A 53 -6.53 -5.28 -20.87
CA GLU A 53 -5.70 -4.65 -21.92
C GLU A 53 -4.45 -3.96 -21.35
N LYS A 54 -4.26 -3.97 -20.02
CA LYS A 54 -3.23 -3.19 -19.32
C LYS A 54 -2.33 -4.09 -18.46
N PRO A 55 -1.04 -3.76 -18.30
CA PRO A 55 -0.05 -4.66 -17.70
C PRO A 55 -0.29 -5.00 -16.22
N LEU A 56 -0.92 -4.10 -15.44
CA LEU A 56 -1.28 -4.35 -14.05
C LEU A 56 -2.61 -3.71 -13.72
N ALA A 57 -3.52 -4.48 -13.16
CA ALA A 57 -4.73 -3.96 -12.54
C ALA A 57 -4.73 -4.33 -11.05
N SER A 58 -5.06 -3.37 -10.19
CA SER A 58 -5.22 -3.58 -8.74
C SER A 58 -6.61 -3.20 -8.31
N VAL A 59 -7.33 -4.15 -7.72
CA VAL A 59 -8.61 -3.89 -7.04
C VAL A 59 -8.30 -3.56 -5.59
N ILE A 60 -8.55 -2.33 -5.19
CA ILE A 60 -8.35 -1.85 -3.82
C ILE A 60 -9.68 -1.36 -3.29
N GLY A 61 -10.17 -2.01 -2.26
CA GLY A 61 -11.51 -1.76 -1.80
C GLY A 61 -12.56 -2.13 -2.85
N ALA A 62 -13.37 -1.16 -3.26
CA ALA A 62 -14.40 -1.33 -4.29
C ALA A 62 -13.99 -0.80 -5.67
N GLN A 63 -12.76 -0.32 -5.82
CA GLN A 63 -12.29 0.32 -7.05
C GLN A 63 -11.15 -0.46 -7.71
N GLU A 64 -11.12 -0.40 -9.03
CA GLU A 64 -10.08 -0.97 -9.86
C GLU A 64 -9.17 0.14 -10.39
N TYR A 65 -7.86 -0.06 -10.22
CA TYR A 65 -6.81 0.86 -10.65
C TYR A 65 -5.96 0.16 -11.69
N HIS A 66 -5.73 0.82 -12.82
CA HIS A 66 -4.84 0.36 -13.85
C HIS A 66 -3.51 1.09 -13.75
N ILE A 67 -2.43 0.34 -13.69
CA ILE A 67 -1.08 0.85 -13.52
C ILE A 67 -0.26 0.49 -14.75
N HIS A 68 0.36 1.48 -15.35
CA HIS A 68 1.27 1.33 -16.48
C HIS A 68 2.72 1.38 -16.02
N GLU A 69 3.63 1.08 -16.94
CA GLU A 69 5.06 1.27 -16.72
C GLU A 69 5.34 2.73 -16.30
N ASN A 70 6.25 2.90 -15.35
CA ASN A 70 6.62 4.19 -14.75
C ASN A 70 5.52 4.86 -13.92
N GLN A 71 4.46 4.17 -13.58
CA GLN A 71 3.46 4.66 -12.65
C GLN A 71 3.63 4.06 -11.26
N CYS A 72 3.33 4.88 -10.25
CA CYS A 72 3.22 4.48 -8.86
C CYS A 72 1.77 4.44 -8.43
N LEU A 73 1.36 3.32 -7.82
CA LEU A 73 0.14 3.27 -7.03
C LEU A 73 0.50 3.52 -5.58
N VAL A 74 -0.11 4.54 -5.00
CA VAL A 74 0.07 4.90 -3.59
C VAL A 74 -1.24 4.71 -2.85
N SER A 75 -1.21 3.91 -1.78
CA SER A 75 -2.32 3.76 -0.86
C SER A 75 -1.92 4.33 0.50
N GLY A 76 -2.49 5.47 0.86
CA GLY A 76 -2.32 6.08 2.18
C GLY A 76 -3.19 5.43 3.24
N VAL A 77 -4.06 4.51 2.85
CA VAL A 77 -4.98 3.77 3.71
C VAL A 77 -4.71 2.28 3.55
N ASP A 78 -4.66 1.60 4.67
CA ASP A 78 -4.45 0.16 4.71
C ASP A 78 -5.74 -0.56 4.24
N MET A 79 -5.75 -0.99 2.99
CA MET A 79 -6.95 -1.61 2.38
C MET A 79 -6.63 -2.98 1.81
N PRO A 80 -7.54 -3.94 1.95
CA PRO A 80 -7.44 -5.20 1.24
C PRO A 80 -7.34 -4.94 -0.26
N SER A 81 -6.36 -5.56 -0.91
CA SER A 81 -6.11 -5.39 -2.33
C SER A 81 -5.83 -6.73 -3.00
N THR A 82 -6.23 -6.83 -4.26
CA THR A 82 -5.89 -7.95 -5.14
C THR A 82 -5.36 -7.37 -6.44
N SER A 83 -4.18 -7.83 -6.85
CA SER A 83 -3.55 -7.34 -8.08
C SER A 83 -3.48 -8.46 -9.12
N TYR A 84 -3.77 -8.11 -10.35
CA TYR A 84 -3.74 -8.98 -11.52
C TYR A 84 -2.72 -8.45 -12.51
N VAL A 85 -1.90 -9.33 -13.03
CA VAL A 85 -0.91 -9.01 -14.05
C VAL A 85 -1.34 -9.68 -15.34
N ALA A 86 -1.37 -8.91 -16.44
CA ALA A 86 -1.68 -9.44 -17.75
C ALA A 86 -0.40 -10.00 -18.40
N ASP A 87 -0.51 -11.20 -18.94
CA ASP A 87 0.46 -11.86 -19.82
C ASP A 87 1.96 -11.81 -19.43
N PRO A 88 2.34 -12.00 -18.15
CA PRO A 88 3.74 -12.18 -17.80
C PRO A 88 4.19 -13.57 -18.27
N THR A 89 5.44 -13.67 -18.73
CA THR A 89 6.07 -14.96 -19.09
C THR A 89 7.43 -15.10 -18.40
N PRO A 90 8.01 -16.31 -18.33
CA PRO A 90 9.37 -16.48 -17.81
C PRO A 90 10.42 -15.61 -18.51
N GLU A 91 10.29 -15.39 -19.83
CA GLU A 91 11.19 -14.57 -20.63
C GLU A 91 10.93 -13.07 -20.46
N LYS A 92 9.67 -12.71 -20.15
CA LYS A 92 9.24 -11.34 -19.90
C LYS A 92 8.42 -11.27 -18.62
N PRO A 93 9.06 -11.47 -17.46
CA PRO A 93 8.35 -11.45 -16.19
C PRO A 93 7.86 -10.03 -15.83
N PHE A 94 6.73 -9.98 -15.14
CA PHE A 94 6.34 -8.75 -14.45
C PHE A 94 7.20 -8.59 -13.20
N LEU A 95 7.81 -7.43 -13.05
CA LEU A 95 8.65 -7.06 -11.91
C LEU A 95 8.11 -5.81 -11.23
N SER A 96 8.03 -5.81 -9.92
CA SER A 96 7.60 -4.68 -9.13
C SER A 96 8.32 -4.62 -7.79
N LEU A 97 8.45 -3.41 -7.29
CA LEU A 97 8.89 -3.09 -5.94
C LEU A 97 7.75 -2.40 -5.21
N PHE A 98 7.53 -2.75 -3.97
CA PHE A 98 6.70 -1.94 -3.11
C PHE A 98 7.29 -1.80 -1.72
N PHE A 99 7.01 -0.69 -1.06
CA PHE A 99 7.35 -0.46 0.33
C PHE A 99 6.14 0.01 1.11
N TYR A 100 6.14 -0.31 2.40
CA TYR A 100 5.08 0.13 3.30
C TYR A 100 5.32 1.57 3.72
N LEU A 101 4.26 2.37 3.66
CA LEU A 101 4.29 3.74 4.17
C LEU A 101 4.39 3.72 5.69
N ASP A 102 5.46 4.32 6.21
CA ASP A 102 5.66 4.48 7.64
C ASP A 102 4.89 5.72 8.14
N ARG A 103 3.89 5.47 8.98
CA ARG A 103 3.01 6.52 9.50
C ARG A 103 3.76 7.54 10.36
N GLN A 104 4.77 7.10 11.10
CA GLN A 104 5.54 7.99 11.96
C GLN A 104 6.38 8.92 11.10
N ILE A 105 7.10 8.38 10.12
CA ILE A 105 7.89 9.17 9.17
C ILE A 105 7.01 10.20 8.45
N LEU A 106 5.84 9.78 7.94
CA LEU A 106 4.92 10.70 7.26
C LEU A 106 4.39 11.80 8.20
N SER A 107 3.99 11.42 9.41
CA SER A 107 3.49 12.41 10.38
C SER A 107 4.56 13.41 10.80
N ASP A 108 5.81 12.94 10.99
CA ASP A 108 6.93 13.81 11.38
C ASP A 108 7.28 14.76 10.22
N LEU A 109 7.35 14.24 8.99
CA LEU A 109 7.60 15.06 7.80
C LEU A 109 6.51 16.12 7.60
N VAL A 110 5.24 15.75 7.72
CA VAL A 110 4.13 16.72 7.61
C VAL A 110 4.22 17.83 8.67
N MET A 111 4.72 17.52 9.88
CA MET A 111 4.93 18.54 10.91
C MET A 111 6.13 19.43 10.63
N GLU A 112 7.20 18.89 10.04
CA GLU A 112 8.42 19.62 9.69
C GLU A 112 8.24 20.50 8.43
N MET A 113 7.30 20.13 7.53
CA MET A 113 7.03 20.93 6.33
C MET A 113 6.34 22.24 6.67
N GLU A 114 6.77 23.31 6.03
CA GLU A 114 6.15 24.63 6.19
C GLU A 114 4.68 24.63 5.74
N PRO A 115 3.80 25.38 6.43
CA PRO A 115 2.37 25.43 6.10
C PRO A 115 2.07 25.83 4.65
N GLU A 116 2.90 26.65 4.06
CA GLU A 116 2.76 27.13 2.66
C GLU A 116 3.04 26.03 1.62
N ALA A 117 3.84 25.02 2.01
CA ALA A 117 4.08 23.85 1.17
C ALA A 117 2.95 22.80 1.25
N ARG A 118 1.90 23.06 2.06
CA ARG A 118 0.76 22.17 2.20
C ARG A 118 -0.28 22.51 1.14
N PRO A 119 -0.50 21.65 0.14
CA PRO A 119 -1.60 21.89 -0.79
C PRO A 119 -2.91 21.97 0.01
N SER A 120 -3.79 22.91 -0.39
CA SER A 120 -5.13 23.04 0.16
C SER A 120 -5.81 21.67 0.13
N SER A 121 -6.45 21.29 1.24
CA SER A 121 -7.07 19.99 1.50
C SER A 121 -7.80 19.46 0.25
N VAL A 122 -7.16 18.58 -0.48
CA VAL A 122 -7.83 17.80 -1.51
C VAL A 122 -8.59 16.71 -0.76
N GLU A 123 -9.91 16.72 -0.83
CA GLU A 123 -10.72 15.54 -0.50
C GLU A 123 -10.30 14.45 -1.50
N GLY A 124 -9.25 13.72 -1.19
CA GLY A 124 -8.70 12.67 -2.02
C GLY A 124 -9.12 11.31 -1.49
N GLN A 125 -9.37 10.40 -2.41
CA GLN A 125 -9.47 8.99 -2.10
C GLN A 125 -8.15 8.54 -1.49
N GLY A 126 -8.21 7.58 -0.53
CA GLY A 126 -7.01 7.06 0.14
C GLY A 126 -6.03 6.31 -0.78
N VAL A 127 -6.36 6.19 -2.08
CA VAL A 127 -5.57 5.50 -3.11
C VAL A 127 -5.47 6.38 -4.35
N SER A 128 -4.28 6.44 -4.95
CA SER A 128 -4.03 7.19 -6.19
C SER A 128 -2.98 6.53 -7.07
N VAL A 129 -3.07 6.77 -8.38
CA VAL A 129 -2.08 6.37 -9.38
C VAL A 129 -1.56 7.63 -10.07
N ALA A 130 -0.26 7.76 -10.17
CA ALA A 130 0.38 8.84 -10.91
C ALA A 130 1.71 8.38 -11.53
N ASP A 131 2.20 9.14 -12.50
CA ASP A 131 3.53 8.93 -13.05
C ASP A 131 4.58 9.13 -11.95
N ALA A 132 5.54 8.23 -11.91
CA ALA A 132 6.63 8.30 -10.95
C ALA A 132 7.60 9.41 -11.37
N ASP A 133 7.88 10.31 -10.44
CA ASP A 133 8.89 11.33 -10.64
C ASP A 133 10.28 10.70 -10.77
N PRO A 134 11.17 11.21 -11.66
CA PRO A 134 12.53 10.70 -11.79
C PRO A 134 13.34 10.70 -10.48
N GLU A 135 13.17 11.70 -9.61
CA GLU A 135 13.83 11.74 -8.30
C GLU A 135 13.35 10.60 -7.39
N PHE A 136 12.02 10.33 -7.43
CA PHE A 136 11.47 9.19 -6.70
C PHE A 136 12.01 7.85 -7.21
N LEU A 137 12.09 7.66 -8.53
CA LEU A 137 12.66 6.44 -9.13
C LEU A 137 14.15 6.28 -8.77
N GLU A 138 14.92 7.37 -8.73
CA GLU A 138 16.32 7.33 -8.29
C GLU A 138 16.47 6.97 -6.81
N ALA A 139 15.62 7.51 -5.97
CA ALA A 139 15.60 7.11 -4.56
C ALA A 139 15.24 5.63 -4.41
N MET A 140 14.26 5.13 -5.18
CA MET A 140 13.94 3.70 -5.24
C MET A 140 15.12 2.86 -5.73
N LEU A 141 15.84 3.30 -6.74
CA LEU A 141 17.05 2.63 -7.22
C LEU A 141 18.13 2.58 -6.14
N ARG A 142 18.42 3.70 -5.48
CA ARG A 142 19.38 3.74 -4.36
C ARG A 142 18.99 2.78 -3.23
N LEU A 143 17.68 2.66 -2.94
CA LEU A 143 17.18 1.71 -1.95
C LEU A 143 17.41 0.26 -2.40
N ALA A 144 17.10 -0.05 -3.66
CA ALA A 144 17.29 -1.37 -4.23
C ALA A 144 18.79 -1.77 -4.30
N GLU A 145 19.69 -0.84 -4.62
CA GLU A 145 21.13 -1.07 -4.64
C GLU A 145 21.72 -1.46 -3.28
N LEU A 146 21.03 -1.15 -2.18
CA LEU A 146 21.44 -1.59 -0.85
C LEU A 146 21.33 -3.10 -0.66
N LEU A 147 20.52 -3.79 -1.47
CA LEU A 147 20.42 -5.24 -1.43
C LEU A 147 21.78 -5.90 -1.77
N ASP A 148 22.58 -5.27 -2.62
CA ASP A 148 23.95 -5.69 -2.94
C ASP A 148 24.99 -5.26 -1.88
N LYS A 149 24.57 -4.46 -0.87
CA LYS A 149 25.45 -3.85 0.15
C LYS A 149 24.91 -4.07 1.57
N PRO A 150 24.75 -5.33 2.02
CA PRO A 150 24.01 -5.64 3.27
C PRO A 150 24.55 -4.93 4.51
N LYS A 151 25.85 -4.70 4.58
CA LYS A 151 26.48 -3.97 5.70
C LYS A 151 26.06 -2.49 5.80
N GLN A 152 25.51 -1.91 4.72
CA GLN A 152 25.11 -0.51 4.68
C GLN A 152 23.61 -0.32 4.95
N ILE A 153 22.81 -1.39 4.91
CA ILE A 153 21.35 -1.33 5.04
C ILE A 153 20.93 -0.64 6.32
N ALA A 154 21.49 -1.05 7.47
CA ALA A 154 21.09 -0.53 8.78
C ALA A 154 21.18 1.00 8.90
N ILE A 155 22.13 1.63 8.20
CA ILE A 155 22.33 3.08 8.28
C ILE A 155 21.68 3.80 7.09
N ARG A 156 21.86 3.29 5.87
CA ARG A 156 21.43 4.01 4.66
C ARG A 156 19.96 3.81 4.34
N ALA A 157 19.40 2.62 4.60
CA ALA A 157 18.01 2.37 4.25
C ALA A 157 17.04 3.32 4.98
N PRO A 158 17.14 3.60 6.28
CA PRO A 158 16.28 4.58 6.95
C PRO A 158 16.35 5.99 6.34
N ILE A 159 17.53 6.41 5.88
CA ILE A 159 17.72 7.73 5.26
C ILE A 159 16.98 7.78 3.92
N VAL A 160 17.18 6.78 3.06
CA VAL A 160 16.52 6.73 1.75
C VAL A 160 15.02 6.51 1.89
N MET A 161 14.58 5.71 2.86
CA MET A 161 13.15 5.55 3.16
C MET A 161 12.50 6.87 3.57
N ARG A 162 13.17 7.68 4.41
CA ARG A 162 12.67 9.00 4.77
C ARG A 162 12.59 9.94 3.56
N GLU A 163 13.60 9.92 2.69
CA GLU A 163 13.59 10.67 1.42
C GLU A 163 12.42 10.24 0.52
N LEU A 164 12.18 8.95 0.34
CA LEU A 164 11.06 8.43 -0.44
C LEU A 164 9.70 8.90 0.09
N HIS A 165 9.50 8.89 1.41
CA HIS A 165 8.30 9.41 2.02
C HIS A 165 8.13 10.93 1.78
N TYR A 166 9.22 11.68 1.86
CA TYR A 166 9.21 13.11 1.55
C TYR A 166 8.83 13.38 0.08
N LEU A 167 9.45 12.65 -0.86
CA LEU A 167 9.16 12.79 -2.28
C LEU A 167 7.70 12.45 -2.61
N LEU A 168 7.09 11.49 -1.91
CA LEU A 168 5.65 11.23 -2.03
C LEU A 168 4.79 12.38 -1.51
N LEU A 169 5.22 13.06 -0.42
CA LEU A 169 4.47 14.18 0.16
C LEU A 169 4.52 15.44 -0.71
N ILE A 170 5.60 15.66 -1.46
CA ILE A 170 5.74 16.82 -2.36
C ILE A 170 5.33 16.50 -3.82
N GLY A 171 5.17 15.23 -4.14
CA GLY A 171 4.81 14.75 -5.48
C GLY A 171 3.32 14.95 -5.81
N PRO A 172 2.86 14.45 -6.98
CA PRO A 172 1.49 14.63 -7.48
C PRO A 172 0.39 14.16 -6.52
N GLN A 173 0.70 13.17 -5.67
CA GLN A 173 -0.23 12.59 -4.69
C GLN A 173 -0.11 13.21 -3.29
N GLY A 174 0.81 14.16 -3.12
CA GLY A 174 1.22 14.69 -1.83
C GLY A 174 0.10 15.32 -1.03
N GLY A 175 -0.80 16.08 -1.68
CA GLY A 175 -1.91 16.71 -0.99
C GLY A 175 -2.85 15.74 -0.27
N ALA A 176 -3.17 14.62 -0.93
CA ALA A 176 -3.99 13.58 -0.33
C ALA A 176 -3.27 12.92 0.87
N LEU A 177 -1.99 12.57 0.71
CA LEU A 177 -1.18 12.00 1.78
C LEU A 177 -1.02 12.95 2.96
N GLN A 178 -0.71 14.22 2.73
CA GLN A 178 -0.62 15.22 3.79
C GLN A 178 -1.92 15.33 4.58
N GLY A 179 -3.08 15.34 3.90
CA GLY A 179 -4.39 15.35 4.54
C GLY A 179 -4.62 14.14 5.45
N LEU A 180 -4.10 12.97 5.07
CA LEU A 180 -4.20 11.73 5.88
C LEU A 180 -3.34 11.78 7.15
N TYR A 181 -2.16 12.39 7.08
CA TYR A 181 -1.18 12.36 8.17
C TYR A 181 -1.11 13.66 8.98
N THR A 182 -1.88 14.69 8.61
CA THR A 182 -2.03 15.89 9.45
C THR A 182 -2.80 15.55 10.72
N ARG A 183 -2.18 15.73 11.88
CA ARG A 183 -2.78 15.44 13.17
C ARG A 183 -4.07 16.21 13.39
N GLY A 184 -5.10 15.53 13.88
CA GLY A 184 -6.42 16.11 14.16
C GLY A 184 -7.30 16.34 12.92
N SER A 185 -6.82 16.05 11.71
CA SER A 185 -7.68 16.06 10.53
C SER A 185 -8.70 14.93 10.59
N GLN A 186 -9.84 15.10 9.93
CA GLN A 186 -10.87 14.04 9.85
C GLN A 186 -10.32 12.76 9.21
N ASN A 187 -9.49 12.89 8.18
CA ASN A 187 -8.84 11.75 7.53
C ASN A 187 -7.88 11.03 8.49
N ASN A 188 -7.11 11.77 9.31
CA ASN A 188 -6.24 11.19 10.32
C ASN A 188 -7.03 10.41 11.37
N GLN A 189 -8.21 10.92 11.80
CA GLN A 189 -9.10 10.19 12.70
C GLN A 189 -9.59 8.87 12.10
N ILE A 190 -9.86 8.83 10.78
CA ILE A 190 -10.22 7.59 10.09
C ILE A 190 -9.03 6.60 10.04
N ILE A 191 -7.81 7.08 9.78
CA ILE A 191 -6.60 6.24 9.85
C ILE A 191 -6.43 5.63 11.24
N GLN A 192 -6.68 6.40 12.31
CA GLN A 192 -6.67 5.89 13.68
C GLN A 192 -7.77 4.84 13.90
N ALA A 193 -8.98 5.06 13.40
CA ALA A 193 -10.07 4.09 13.47
C ALA A 193 -9.69 2.76 12.80
N ILE A 194 -9.09 2.81 11.62
CA ILE A 194 -8.59 1.63 10.91
C ILE A 194 -7.52 0.88 11.72
N ALA A 195 -6.59 1.62 12.33
CA ALA A 195 -5.57 1.00 13.19
C ALA A 195 -6.18 0.28 14.40
N LEU A 196 -7.17 0.88 15.06
CA LEU A 196 -7.90 0.27 16.16
C LEU A 196 -8.67 -0.99 15.74
N MET A 197 -9.30 -0.97 14.56
CA MET A 197 -9.98 -2.14 13.99
C MET A 197 -8.99 -3.29 13.73
N LYS A 198 -7.80 -3.01 13.21
CA LYS A 198 -6.76 -4.02 12.94
C LYS A 198 -6.22 -4.64 14.23
N GLN A 199 -5.97 -3.82 15.24
CA GLN A 199 -5.50 -4.30 16.55
C GLN A 199 -6.52 -5.20 17.25
N ASN A 200 -7.81 -5.00 16.98
CA ASN A 200 -8.91 -5.69 17.62
C ASN A 200 -9.75 -6.49 16.60
N ILE A 201 -9.12 -7.10 15.62
CA ILE A 201 -9.80 -7.72 14.47
C ILE A 201 -10.82 -8.80 14.87
N ALA A 202 -10.51 -9.59 15.89
CA ALA A 202 -11.36 -10.66 16.38
C ALA A 202 -12.55 -10.16 17.24
N VAL A 203 -12.47 -8.92 17.73
CA VAL A 203 -13.49 -8.37 18.63
C VAL A 203 -14.66 -7.79 17.82
N PRO A 204 -15.93 -8.02 18.21
CA PRO A 204 -17.07 -7.38 17.57
C PRO A 204 -16.96 -5.85 17.57
N LEU A 205 -17.11 -5.25 16.38
CA LEU A 205 -16.97 -3.80 16.21
C LEU A 205 -18.16 -3.06 16.84
N ARG A 206 -17.89 -2.22 17.82
CA ARG A 206 -18.86 -1.32 18.45
C ARG A 206 -18.67 0.10 17.95
N MET A 207 -19.57 0.56 17.11
CA MET A 207 -19.47 1.86 16.43
C MET A 207 -19.41 3.06 17.39
N ASP A 208 -20.17 3.01 18.46
CA ASP A 208 -20.18 4.04 19.51
C ASP A 208 -18.85 4.15 20.24
N ALA A 209 -18.21 3.02 20.54
CA ALA A 209 -16.91 2.95 21.18
C ALA A 209 -15.79 3.44 20.24
N LEU A 210 -15.80 2.96 18.99
CA LEU A 210 -14.82 3.38 17.98
C LEU A 210 -14.88 4.89 17.73
N ALA A 211 -16.09 5.45 17.56
CA ALA A 211 -16.28 6.87 17.33
C ALA A 211 -15.74 7.73 18.48
N ARG A 212 -16.01 7.32 19.72
CA ARG A 212 -15.45 8.00 20.91
C ARG A 212 -13.93 7.96 20.94
N GLN A 213 -13.31 6.80 20.65
CA GLN A 213 -11.86 6.66 20.66
C GLN A 213 -11.15 7.57 19.67
N VAL A 214 -11.79 7.86 18.53
CA VAL A 214 -11.22 8.75 17.50
C VAL A 214 -11.80 10.17 17.54
N SER A 215 -12.51 10.52 18.61
CA SER A 215 -13.09 11.85 18.84
C SER A 215 -14.05 12.31 17.71
N MET A 216 -14.87 11.39 17.20
CA MET A 216 -15.88 11.65 16.19
C MET A 216 -17.29 11.29 16.68
N SER A 217 -18.33 11.91 16.08
CA SER A 217 -19.68 11.35 16.16
C SER A 217 -19.82 10.11 15.26
N VAL A 218 -20.74 9.21 15.61
CA VAL A 218 -20.96 7.98 14.80
C VAL A 218 -21.32 8.33 13.34
N SER A 219 -22.16 9.35 13.13
CA SER A 219 -22.56 9.80 11.79
C SER A 219 -21.39 10.38 11.00
N SER A 220 -20.52 11.18 11.64
CA SER A 220 -19.30 11.72 11.04
C SER A 220 -18.34 10.60 10.67
N LEU A 221 -18.12 9.65 11.60
CA LEU A 221 -17.27 8.48 11.35
C LEU A 221 -17.75 7.70 10.11
N HIS A 222 -19.04 7.36 10.03
CA HIS A 222 -19.60 6.66 8.87
C HIS A 222 -19.38 7.39 7.55
N ARG A 223 -19.66 8.69 7.53
CA ARG A 223 -19.53 9.51 6.31
C ARG A 223 -18.09 9.59 5.83
N HIS A 224 -17.16 9.99 6.70
CA HIS A 224 -15.75 10.16 6.34
C HIS A 224 -15.06 8.83 6.07
N PHE A 225 -15.41 7.79 6.83
CA PHE A 225 -14.89 6.46 6.60
C PHE A 225 -15.27 5.95 5.21
N LYS A 226 -16.54 6.10 4.80
CA LYS A 226 -17.01 5.71 3.46
C LYS A 226 -16.40 6.56 2.36
N SER A 227 -16.25 7.86 2.58
CA SER A 227 -15.59 8.77 1.63
C SER A 227 -14.16 8.35 1.36
N LEU A 228 -13.39 7.99 2.41
CA LEU A 228 -11.98 7.66 2.30
C LEU A 228 -11.73 6.24 1.78
N THR A 229 -12.54 5.25 2.21
CA THR A 229 -12.29 3.83 1.94
C THR A 229 -13.22 3.20 0.90
N GLY A 230 -14.31 3.87 0.54
CA GLY A 230 -15.38 3.31 -0.29
C GLY A 230 -16.32 2.36 0.45
N PHE A 231 -15.99 1.96 1.70
CA PHE A 231 -16.77 1.01 2.52
C PHE A 231 -17.39 1.67 3.75
N SER A 232 -18.49 1.12 4.23
CA SER A 232 -18.88 1.39 5.61
C SER A 232 -17.89 0.75 6.59
N PRO A 233 -17.77 1.27 7.85
CA PRO A 233 -16.86 0.68 8.84
C PRO A 233 -17.07 -0.82 9.08
N LEU A 234 -18.33 -1.28 9.09
CA LEU A 234 -18.67 -2.69 9.28
C LEU A 234 -18.25 -3.55 8.08
N GLN A 235 -18.49 -3.05 6.84
CA GLN A 235 -18.03 -3.74 5.63
C GLN A 235 -16.52 -3.84 5.60
N TYR A 236 -15.83 -2.75 5.91
CA TYR A 236 -14.37 -2.72 5.97
C TYR A 236 -13.83 -3.73 7.00
N HIS A 237 -14.39 -3.76 8.21
CA HIS A 237 -14.01 -4.72 9.25
C HIS A 237 -14.23 -6.18 8.82
N LYS A 238 -15.33 -6.45 8.08
CA LYS A 238 -15.55 -7.78 7.47
C LYS A 238 -14.45 -8.13 6.48
N GLN A 239 -14.06 -7.18 5.61
CA GLN A 239 -12.98 -7.38 4.64
C GLN A 239 -11.62 -7.62 5.32
N LEU A 240 -11.31 -6.88 6.38
CA LEU A 240 -10.10 -7.12 7.17
C LEU A 240 -10.05 -8.54 7.74
N ARG A 241 -11.16 -9.02 8.30
CA ARG A 241 -11.26 -10.39 8.82
C ARG A 241 -11.05 -11.44 7.74
N LEU A 242 -11.68 -11.26 6.58
CA LEU A 242 -11.52 -12.18 5.45
C LEU A 242 -10.08 -12.21 4.94
N TYR A 243 -9.46 -11.04 4.79
CA TYR A 243 -8.07 -10.94 4.35
C TYR A 243 -7.10 -11.59 5.34
N GLU A 244 -7.27 -11.34 6.64
CA GLU A 244 -6.42 -11.95 7.67
C GLU A 244 -6.62 -13.46 7.76
N ALA A 245 -7.85 -13.95 7.63
CA ALA A 245 -8.11 -15.38 7.56
C ALA A 245 -7.43 -16.02 6.34
N GLN A 246 -7.49 -15.36 5.18
CA GLN A 246 -6.79 -15.81 3.98
C GLN A 246 -5.27 -15.83 4.18
N ARG A 247 -4.70 -14.81 4.82
CA ARG A 247 -3.28 -14.75 5.14
C ARG A 247 -2.86 -15.92 6.05
N LEU A 248 -3.62 -16.20 7.11
CA LEU A 248 -3.36 -17.32 8.01
C LEU A 248 -3.39 -18.67 7.27
N MET A 249 -4.37 -18.87 6.38
CA MET A 249 -4.47 -20.10 5.59
C MET A 249 -3.31 -20.27 4.60
N LEU A 250 -2.89 -19.19 3.92
CA LEU A 250 -1.89 -19.26 2.85
C LEU A 250 -0.44 -19.21 3.38
N MET A 251 -0.19 -18.41 4.42
CA MET A 251 1.17 -18.16 4.91
C MET A 251 1.53 -19.02 6.12
N GLU A 252 0.55 -19.35 6.97
CA GLU A 252 0.75 -20.13 8.19
C GLU A 252 0.18 -21.54 8.07
N ASN A 253 -0.40 -21.88 6.89
CA ASN A 253 -1.01 -23.19 6.61
C ASN A 253 -2.12 -23.57 7.60
N GLU A 254 -2.82 -22.56 8.13
CA GLU A 254 -3.92 -22.77 9.07
C GLU A 254 -5.15 -23.38 8.36
N ARG A 255 -5.88 -24.23 9.06
CA ARG A 255 -7.16 -24.74 8.57
C ARG A 255 -8.20 -23.63 8.56
N ALA A 256 -9.08 -23.61 7.55
CA ALA A 256 -10.13 -22.60 7.39
C ALA A 256 -10.98 -22.40 8.67
N ALA A 257 -11.27 -23.49 9.40
CA ALA A 257 -12.00 -23.42 10.65
C ALA A 257 -11.24 -22.60 11.74
N ASN A 258 -9.95 -22.87 11.91
CA ASN A 258 -9.10 -22.17 12.88
C ASN A 258 -8.92 -20.71 12.48
N ALA A 259 -8.59 -20.46 11.19
CA ALA A 259 -8.46 -19.11 10.66
C ALA A 259 -9.74 -18.27 10.88
N ALA A 260 -10.93 -18.85 10.62
CA ALA A 260 -12.19 -18.19 10.87
C ALA A 260 -12.40 -17.79 12.33
N LEU A 261 -12.13 -18.73 13.26
CA LEU A 261 -12.24 -18.45 14.71
C LEU A 261 -11.24 -17.39 15.16
N SER A 262 -9.99 -17.48 14.69
CA SER A 262 -8.91 -16.52 15.04
C SER A 262 -9.21 -15.09 14.65
N VAL A 263 -9.99 -14.88 13.57
CA VAL A 263 -10.41 -13.53 13.14
C VAL A 263 -11.79 -13.12 13.67
N GLY A 264 -12.37 -13.91 14.59
CA GLY A 264 -13.57 -13.54 15.35
C GLY A 264 -14.89 -13.94 14.70
N TYR A 265 -14.93 -14.96 13.82
CA TYR A 265 -16.19 -15.61 13.43
C TYR A 265 -16.57 -16.65 14.49
N GLU A 266 -17.87 -16.72 14.81
CA GLU A 266 -18.39 -17.65 15.81
C GLU A 266 -18.51 -19.08 15.27
N SER A 267 -18.58 -19.24 13.94
CA SER A 267 -18.66 -20.54 13.28
C SER A 267 -18.15 -20.49 11.84
N VAL A 268 -17.71 -21.63 11.33
CA VAL A 268 -17.31 -21.81 9.91
C VAL A 268 -18.49 -21.52 8.97
N THR A 269 -19.72 -21.82 9.39
CA THR A 269 -20.93 -21.53 8.60
C THR A 269 -21.13 -20.02 8.40
N GLN A 270 -20.80 -19.21 9.42
CA GLN A 270 -20.84 -17.75 9.32
C GLN A 270 -19.72 -17.22 8.43
N PHE A 271 -18.56 -17.85 8.45
CA PHE A 271 -17.41 -17.50 7.61
C PHE A 271 -17.66 -17.76 6.11
N ASN A 272 -18.36 -18.83 5.78
CA ASN A 272 -18.64 -19.26 4.40
C ASN A 272 -19.81 -18.49 3.74
N ARG A 273 -20.46 -17.57 4.44
CA ARG A 273 -21.54 -16.69 3.93
C ARG A 273 -20.98 -15.33 3.51
#